data_e7f6b7f57d2bafb00598e49c8302da32
#
_entry.id   e7f6b7f57d2bafb00598e49c8302da32
#
_cell.length_a   1.000
_cell.length_b   1.000
_cell.length_c   1.000
_cell.angle_alpha   90.00
_cell.angle_beta   90.00
_cell.angle_gamma   90.00
#
_symmetry.space_group_name_H-M   'P 1'
#
loop_
_entity.id
_entity.type
_entity.pdbx_description
1 polymer ?
#
loop_
_entity_poly.entity_id
_entity_poly.type
_entity_poly.pdbx_seq_one_letter_code
_entity_poly.pdbx_strand_id
1 'polypeptide(L)'
;MSIVKRNNGRVSNYTMPSLLDDFLTRDVFNWGSNFSNSGTSMPAVNIRETPESFRVEMAAPGMNKKDFKIELDGHTLIISSEKQDQSEQKEGELYNRQEFSYQSFYRTFHLPKEVVDADRIIAKYENGLLQLEIPKREEAKQKPARLIDIS
;
A
#
# COMPACT_ATOMS: atom_id res chain seq x y z
N MET A 1 -9.46 34.17 39.24
CA MET A 1 -8.66 33.39 38.28
C MET A 1 -9.23 32.00 38.20
N SER A 2 -9.84 31.65 37.09
CA SER A 2 -10.32 30.28 36.88
C SER A 2 -9.22 29.47 36.20
N ILE A 3 -8.77 28.45 36.90
CA ILE A 3 -7.81 27.49 36.31
C ILE A 3 -8.64 26.49 35.53
N VAL A 4 -8.60 26.58 34.20
CA VAL A 4 -9.18 25.54 33.35
C VAL A 4 -8.26 24.32 33.39
N LYS A 5 -8.64 23.32 34.14
CA LYS A 5 -7.98 22.03 34.10
C LYS A 5 -8.27 21.38 32.74
N ARG A 6 -7.31 21.46 31.81
CA ARG A 6 -7.35 20.66 30.59
C ARG A 6 -7.26 19.20 31.02
N ASN A 7 -8.36 18.51 30.88
CA ASN A 7 -8.39 17.07 30.94
C ASN A 7 -7.66 16.56 29.69
N ASN A 8 -6.39 16.19 29.85
CA ASN A 8 -5.70 15.39 28.82
C ASN A 8 -6.40 14.04 28.78
N GLY A 9 -7.39 13.94 27.92
CA GLY A 9 -7.89 12.65 27.51
C GLY A 9 -6.67 11.87 26.98
N ARG A 10 -6.24 10.90 27.74
CA ARG A 10 -5.32 9.87 27.27
C ARG A 10 -6.01 9.21 26.08
N VAL A 11 -5.63 9.63 24.89
CA VAL A 11 -5.85 8.81 23.70
C VAL A 11 -5.11 7.53 23.99
N SER A 12 -5.85 6.48 24.26
CA SER A 12 -5.31 5.14 24.38
C SER A 12 -4.69 4.85 23.01
N ASN A 13 -3.38 5.05 22.88
CA ASN A 13 -2.62 4.54 21.77
C ASN A 13 -2.71 3.02 21.88
N TYR A 14 -3.70 2.45 21.21
CA TYR A 14 -3.61 1.07 20.82
C TYR A 14 -2.39 0.97 19.90
N THR A 15 -1.25 0.67 20.48
CA THR A 15 -0.10 0.18 19.75
C THR A 15 -0.53 -1.10 19.08
N MET A 16 -0.93 -1.00 17.82
CA MET A 16 -1.07 -2.18 16.98
C MET A 16 0.25 -2.95 17.00
N PRO A 17 0.20 -4.27 17.14
CA PRO A 17 1.42 -5.06 17.22
C PRO A 17 2.30 -4.84 15.99
N SER A 18 3.58 -4.86 16.23
CA SER A 18 4.74 -4.59 15.41
C SER A 18 4.78 -5.10 13.96
N LEU A 19 3.81 -5.88 13.51
CA LEU A 19 3.77 -6.42 12.15
C LEU A 19 3.49 -5.34 11.10
N LEU A 20 2.61 -4.40 11.42
CA LEU A 20 2.35 -3.26 10.54
C LEU A 20 3.52 -2.26 10.58
N ASP A 21 4.15 -2.13 11.73
CA ASP A 21 5.30 -1.26 11.93
C ASP A 21 6.50 -1.75 11.12
N ASP A 22 6.73 -3.06 11.09
CA ASP A 22 7.80 -3.69 10.30
C ASP A 22 7.50 -3.63 8.79
N PHE A 23 6.22 -3.73 8.41
CA PHE A 23 5.77 -3.59 7.03
C PHE A 23 5.85 -2.13 6.54
N LEU A 24 5.49 -1.17 7.38
CA LEU A 24 5.52 0.24 7.04
C LEU A 24 6.90 0.88 7.21
N THR A 25 7.67 0.50 8.23
CA THR A 25 8.95 1.17 8.52
C THR A 25 10.04 0.80 7.52
N ARG A 26 10.05 -0.42 7.00
CA ARG A 26 11.03 -0.79 5.97
C ARG A 26 10.75 -0.16 4.62
N ASP A 27 9.48 0.00 4.25
CA ASP A 27 9.09 0.54 2.94
C ASP A 27 8.88 2.06 2.95
N VAL A 28 8.37 2.63 4.05
CA VAL A 28 8.15 4.08 4.15
C VAL A 28 9.48 4.84 4.30
N PHE A 29 10.46 4.30 5.01
CA PHE A 29 11.80 4.89 5.08
C PHE A 29 12.66 4.59 3.85
N ASN A 30 12.33 3.57 3.07
CA ASN A 30 12.96 3.31 1.77
C ASN A 30 12.29 4.08 0.62
N TRP A 31 11.53 5.12 0.96
CA TRP A 31 10.87 6.03 0.01
C TRP A 31 11.83 6.62 -1.03
N GLY A 32 13.12 6.71 -0.71
CA GLY A 32 14.16 7.19 -1.61
C GLY A 32 14.55 6.22 -2.73
N SER A 33 14.16 4.96 -2.67
CA SER A 33 14.49 3.94 -3.69
C SER A 33 13.36 3.65 -4.68
N ASN A 34 12.20 4.26 -4.48
CA ASN A 34 11.10 4.16 -5.44
C ASN A 34 11.30 5.22 -6.54
N PHE A 35 11.84 4.81 -7.66
CA PHE A 35 12.12 5.70 -8.78
C PHE A 35 10.85 5.97 -9.61
N SER A 36 10.52 7.25 -9.76
CA SER A 36 9.74 7.72 -10.89
C SER A 36 10.66 8.38 -11.91
N ASN A 37 10.41 8.18 -13.17
CA ASN A 37 11.05 8.97 -14.21
C ASN A 37 10.77 10.46 -13.98
N SER A 38 11.71 11.34 -14.30
CA SER A 38 11.54 12.78 -14.14
C SER A 38 10.25 13.25 -14.86
N GLY A 39 9.34 13.84 -14.09
CA GLY A 39 8.02 14.26 -14.59
C GLY A 39 6.88 13.29 -14.34
N THR A 40 7.13 12.13 -13.71
CA THR A 40 6.11 11.13 -13.39
C THR A 40 5.78 11.17 -11.90
N SER A 41 4.48 11.09 -11.57
CA SER A 41 4.03 11.03 -10.19
C SER A 41 4.20 9.61 -9.63
N MET A 42 4.63 9.53 -8.36
CA MET A 42 4.58 8.27 -7.63
C MET A 42 3.16 8.05 -7.09
N PRO A 43 2.51 6.91 -7.39
CA PRO A 43 1.19 6.62 -6.86
C PRO A 43 1.16 6.59 -5.34
N ALA A 44 0.19 7.29 -4.75
CA ALA A 44 -0.07 7.25 -3.31
C ALA A 44 -0.67 5.90 -2.91
N VAL A 45 -0.31 5.40 -1.74
CA VAL A 45 -0.71 4.08 -1.26
C VAL A 45 -1.30 4.19 0.14
N ASN A 46 -2.42 3.52 0.35
CA ASN A 46 -3.00 3.21 1.65
C ASN A 46 -2.85 1.73 1.93
N ILE A 47 -2.44 1.39 3.14
CA ILE A 47 -2.37 0.01 3.60
C ILE A 47 -3.26 -0.15 4.82
N ARG A 48 -4.13 -1.15 4.77
CA ARG A 48 -4.98 -1.54 5.91
C ARG A 48 -4.67 -2.97 6.30
N GLU A 49 -4.64 -3.22 7.59
CA GLU A 49 -4.52 -4.55 8.14
C GLU A 49 -5.84 -4.97 8.78
N THR A 50 -6.24 -6.19 8.50
CA THR A 50 -7.34 -6.88 9.18
C THR A 50 -6.80 -8.13 9.88
N PRO A 51 -7.57 -8.82 10.72
CA PRO A 51 -7.14 -10.11 11.26
C PRO A 51 -6.79 -11.15 10.19
N GLU A 52 -7.40 -11.06 9.01
CA GLU A 52 -7.33 -12.05 7.93
C GLU A 52 -6.34 -11.68 6.81
N SER A 53 -6.14 -10.39 6.54
CA SER A 53 -5.39 -9.94 5.38
C SER A 53 -4.82 -8.54 5.52
N PHE A 54 -3.86 -8.21 4.67
CA PHE A 54 -3.49 -6.83 4.36
C PHE A 54 -4.20 -6.40 3.07
N ARG A 55 -4.67 -5.16 3.04
CA ARG A 55 -5.25 -4.53 1.86
C ARG A 55 -4.43 -3.33 1.46
N VAL A 56 -3.91 -3.38 0.26
CA VAL A 56 -3.14 -2.28 -0.34
C VAL A 56 -4.01 -1.59 -1.37
N GLU A 57 -4.17 -0.28 -1.25
CA GLU A 57 -4.88 0.56 -2.21
C GLU A 57 -3.89 1.55 -2.81
N MET A 58 -3.69 1.50 -4.10
CA MET A 58 -2.80 2.41 -4.82
C MET A 58 -3.62 3.30 -5.75
N ALA A 59 -3.51 4.61 -5.57
CA ALA A 59 -4.20 5.59 -6.43
C ALA A 59 -3.40 5.82 -7.70
N ALA A 60 -3.94 5.36 -8.82
CA ALA A 60 -3.33 5.53 -10.14
C ALA A 60 -4.41 5.83 -11.20
N PRO A 61 -5.10 6.99 -11.10
CA PRO A 61 -6.14 7.37 -12.04
C PRO A 61 -5.61 7.57 -13.45
N GLY A 62 -6.45 7.37 -14.46
CA GLY A 62 -6.09 7.57 -15.86
C GLY A 62 -5.27 6.45 -16.49
N MET A 63 -5.15 5.32 -15.80
CA MET A 63 -4.47 4.13 -16.29
C MET A 63 -5.46 3.04 -16.68
N ASN A 64 -4.98 2.04 -17.39
CA ASN A 64 -5.74 0.84 -17.73
C ASN A 64 -5.16 -0.36 -16.97
N LYS A 65 -5.98 -1.37 -16.77
CA LYS A 65 -5.56 -2.62 -16.12
C LYS A 65 -4.28 -3.22 -16.75
N LYS A 66 -4.16 -3.15 -18.07
CA LYS A 66 -3.02 -3.67 -18.83
C LYS A 66 -1.71 -2.91 -18.64
N ASP A 67 -1.78 -1.69 -18.10
CA ASP A 67 -0.61 -0.84 -17.90
C ASP A 67 0.16 -1.25 -16.64
N PHE A 68 -0.43 -2.09 -15.78
CA PHE A 68 0.19 -2.58 -14.56
C PHE A 68 0.84 -3.95 -14.76
N LYS A 69 2.01 -4.11 -14.18
CA LYS A 69 2.68 -5.39 -14.00
C LYS A 69 2.88 -5.61 -12.50
N ILE A 70 2.42 -6.75 -12.01
CA ILE A 70 2.56 -7.15 -10.61
C ILE A 70 3.33 -8.46 -10.58
N GLU A 71 4.44 -8.47 -9.90
CA GLU A 71 5.34 -9.62 -9.79
C GLU A 71 5.64 -9.89 -8.32
N LEU A 72 5.81 -11.14 -7.98
CA LEU A 72 6.31 -11.58 -6.69
C LEU A 72 7.66 -12.24 -6.90
N ASP A 73 8.71 -11.59 -6.44
CA ASP A 73 10.07 -12.14 -6.43
C ASP A 73 10.46 -12.50 -5.00
N GLY A 74 10.45 -13.80 -4.70
CA GLY A 74 10.64 -14.32 -3.35
C GLY A 74 9.55 -13.78 -2.40
N HIS A 75 9.90 -12.81 -1.59
CA HIS A 75 8.99 -12.14 -0.65
C HIS A 75 8.79 -10.66 -0.95
N THR A 76 9.25 -10.22 -2.11
CA THR A 76 9.12 -8.84 -2.57
C THR A 76 8.03 -8.75 -3.63
N LEU A 77 6.96 -8.06 -3.29
CA LEU A 77 5.91 -7.72 -4.23
C LEU A 77 6.34 -6.48 -5.00
N ILE A 78 6.36 -6.60 -6.32
CA ILE A 78 6.79 -5.54 -7.23
C ILE A 78 5.56 -5.09 -8.01
N ILE A 79 5.24 -3.82 -7.94
CA ILE A 79 4.21 -3.18 -8.75
C ILE A 79 4.89 -2.17 -9.66
N SER A 80 4.78 -2.39 -10.94
CA SER A 80 5.35 -1.50 -11.95
C SER A 80 4.33 -1.13 -13.00
N SER A 81 4.56 -0.01 -13.63
CA SER A 81 3.82 0.41 -14.81
C SER A 81 4.78 1.03 -15.82
N GLU A 82 4.55 0.71 -17.06
CA GLU A 82 5.25 1.26 -18.21
C GLU A 82 4.19 1.68 -19.23
N LYS A 83 3.60 2.85 -19.02
CA LYS A 83 2.71 3.44 -20.00
C LYS A 83 3.55 4.23 -20.99
N GLN A 84 3.64 3.76 -22.23
CA GLN A 84 4.12 4.59 -23.32
C GLN A 84 3.07 5.67 -23.57
N ASP A 85 3.40 6.91 -23.24
CA ASP A 85 2.63 8.04 -23.71
C ASP A 85 2.72 8.08 -25.23
N GLN A 86 1.69 7.57 -25.86
CA GLN A 86 1.24 8.25 -27.04
C GLN A 86 0.55 9.52 -26.52
N SER A 87 1.36 10.52 -26.21
CA SER A 87 0.83 11.85 -26.00
C SER A 87 0.16 12.24 -27.33
N GLU A 88 -1.13 11.96 -27.42
CA GLU A 88 -1.99 12.75 -28.27
C GLU A 88 -1.96 14.16 -27.67
N GLN A 89 -0.83 14.85 -27.81
CA GLN A 89 -0.85 16.28 -27.80
C GLN A 89 -1.71 16.63 -29.02
N LYS A 90 -2.98 16.84 -28.77
CA LYS A 90 -3.84 17.43 -29.76
C LYS A 90 -3.19 18.75 -30.14
N GLU A 91 -2.88 18.92 -31.40
CA GLU A 91 -2.28 20.15 -31.94
C GLU A 91 -3.01 21.35 -31.36
N GLY A 92 -2.32 22.21 -30.62
CA GLY A 92 -2.86 23.43 -30.03
C GLY A 92 -3.27 23.37 -28.56
N GLU A 93 -3.15 22.23 -27.87
CA GLU A 93 -3.40 22.13 -26.44
C GLU A 93 -2.07 22.11 -25.65
N LEU A 94 -1.95 23.04 -24.69
CA LEU A 94 -0.83 23.10 -23.75
C LEU A 94 -1.38 23.00 -22.34
N TYR A 95 -0.72 22.21 -21.48
CA TYR A 95 -1.02 22.22 -20.05
C TYR A 95 -0.57 23.55 -19.43
N ASN A 96 -1.50 24.29 -18.86
CA ASN A 96 -1.17 25.42 -17.99
C ASN A 96 -0.67 24.95 -16.63
N ARG A 97 -1.16 23.79 -16.16
CA ARG A 97 -0.74 23.12 -14.93
C ARG A 97 -0.95 21.63 -15.08
N GLN A 98 0.06 20.86 -14.72
CA GLN A 98 0.00 19.41 -14.62
C GLN A 98 0.58 19.01 -13.26
N GLU A 99 -0.26 18.52 -12.36
CA GLU A 99 0.14 18.16 -11.00
C GLU A 99 0.38 16.64 -10.87
N PHE A 100 -0.16 15.85 -11.78
CA PHE A 100 0.10 14.41 -11.81
C PHE A 100 0.27 13.89 -13.23
N SER A 101 1.10 12.84 -13.35
CA SER A 101 1.26 12.04 -14.55
C SER A 101 1.74 10.65 -14.13
N TYR A 102 0.92 9.61 -14.36
CA TYR A 102 1.27 8.23 -14.00
C TYR A 102 1.65 7.47 -15.27
N GLN A 103 2.89 7.60 -15.70
CA GLN A 103 3.36 6.96 -16.92
C GLN A 103 4.21 5.73 -16.62
N SER A 104 5.27 5.93 -15.89
CA SER A 104 6.22 4.89 -15.54
C SER A 104 6.57 5.00 -14.07
N PHE A 105 6.30 3.97 -13.29
CA PHE A 105 6.69 3.89 -11.91
C PHE A 105 7.07 2.46 -11.52
N TYR A 106 7.81 2.36 -10.45
CA TYR A 106 8.25 1.11 -9.87
C TYR A 106 8.11 1.21 -8.35
N ARG A 107 7.38 0.29 -7.77
CA ARG A 107 7.17 0.24 -6.33
C ARG A 107 7.28 -1.16 -5.79
N THR A 108 7.99 -1.31 -4.69
CA THR A 108 8.21 -2.59 -4.04
C THR A 108 7.64 -2.62 -2.63
N PHE A 109 7.13 -3.79 -2.24
CA PHE A 109 6.66 -4.08 -0.89
C PHE A 109 7.31 -5.38 -0.42
N HIS A 110 7.98 -5.33 0.71
CA HIS A 110 8.55 -6.53 1.30
C HIS A 110 7.50 -7.22 2.17
N LEU A 111 7.11 -8.44 1.78
CA LEU A 111 6.09 -9.22 2.48
C LEU A 111 6.73 -10.11 3.54
N PRO A 112 6.26 -10.09 4.81
CA PRO A 112 6.78 -10.97 5.83
C PRO A 112 6.40 -12.43 5.52
N LYS A 113 7.39 -13.26 5.24
CA LYS A 113 7.24 -14.68 4.84
C LYS A 113 6.37 -15.49 5.79
N GLU A 114 6.52 -15.23 7.07
CA GLU A 114 5.86 -16.00 8.14
C GLU A 114 4.40 -15.63 8.32
N VAL A 115 4.00 -14.48 7.77
CA VAL A 115 2.67 -13.90 7.95
C VAL A 115 1.81 -14.04 6.72
N VAL A 116 2.39 -13.86 5.53
CA VAL A 116 1.66 -13.72 4.27
C VAL A 116 1.56 -15.05 3.54
N ASP A 117 0.36 -15.36 3.05
CA ASP A 117 0.11 -16.41 2.07
C ASP A 117 0.23 -15.82 0.66
N ALA A 118 1.45 -15.88 0.13
CA ALA A 118 1.79 -15.26 -1.14
C ALA A 118 1.07 -15.86 -2.35
N ASP A 119 0.67 -17.13 -2.25
CA ASP A 119 0.01 -17.86 -3.35
C ASP A 119 -1.45 -17.42 -3.55
N ARG A 120 -2.02 -16.73 -2.58
CA ARG A 120 -3.41 -16.28 -2.60
C ARG A 120 -3.58 -14.77 -2.75
N ILE A 121 -2.55 -14.06 -3.19
CA ILE A 121 -2.63 -12.62 -3.46
C ILE A 121 -3.56 -12.38 -4.63
N ILE A 122 -4.49 -11.45 -4.46
CA ILE A 122 -5.44 -11.03 -5.47
C ILE A 122 -5.24 -9.56 -5.77
N ALA A 123 -5.26 -9.20 -7.06
CA ALA A 123 -5.19 -7.81 -7.51
C ALA A 123 -6.40 -7.45 -8.38
N LYS A 124 -6.95 -6.26 -8.16
CA LYS A 124 -8.06 -5.69 -8.92
C LYS A 124 -7.79 -4.23 -9.20
N TYR A 125 -8.04 -3.79 -10.42
CA TYR A 125 -8.02 -2.37 -10.77
C TYR A 125 -9.41 -1.89 -11.16
N GLU A 126 -9.91 -0.91 -10.44
CA GLU A 126 -11.24 -0.36 -10.63
C GLU A 126 -11.31 1.08 -10.12
N ASN A 127 -12.02 1.93 -10.84
CA ASN A 127 -12.25 3.34 -10.48
C ASN A 127 -10.97 4.14 -10.16
N GLY A 128 -9.89 3.88 -10.88
CA GLY A 128 -8.61 4.55 -10.67
C GLY A 128 -7.80 4.04 -9.46
N LEU A 129 -8.24 2.96 -8.83
CA LEU A 129 -7.55 2.33 -7.71
C LEU A 129 -7.08 0.92 -8.07
N LEU A 130 -5.80 0.66 -7.88
CA LEU A 130 -5.27 -0.69 -7.86
C LEU A 130 -5.36 -1.21 -6.42
N GLN A 131 -6.14 -2.24 -6.22
CA GLN A 131 -6.38 -2.88 -4.92
C GLN A 131 -5.74 -4.26 -4.91
N LEU A 132 -4.96 -4.53 -3.87
CA LEU A 132 -4.42 -5.85 -3.63
C LEU A 132 -4.95 -6.36 -2.29
N GLU A 133 -5.37 -7.60 -2.28
CA GLU A 133 -5.65 -8.35 -1.06
C GLU A 133 -4.56 -9.39 -0.86
N ILE A 134 -3.89 -9.30 0.28
CA ILE A 134 -2.75 -10.14 0.64
C ILE A 134 -3.16 -10.92 1.89
N PRO A 135 -3.62 -12.17 1.73
CA PRO A 135 -4.10 -12.98 2.85
C PRO A 135 -2.97 -13.33 3.82
N LYS A 136 -3.32 -13.44 5.08
CA LYS A 136 -2.44 -13.98 6.11
C LYS A 136 -2.50 -15.50 6.12
N ARG A 137 -1.36 -16.12 6.47
CA ARG A 137 -1.34 -17.56 6.76
C ARG A 137 -2.20 -17.86 7.98
N GLU A 138 -2.77 -19.03 8.04
CA GLU A 138 -3.62 -19.45 9.17
C GLU A 138 -2.88 -19.34 10.52
N GLU A 139 -1.60 -19.66 10.56
CA GLU A 139 -0.76 -19.58 11.75
C GLU A 139 -0.53 -18.14 12.24
N ALA A 140 -0.62 -17.18 11.32
CA ALA A 140 -0.42 -15.74 11.60
C ALA A 140 -1.72 -15.01 11.95
N LYS A 141 -2.88 -15.64 11.75
CA LYS A 141 -4.18 -15.06 12.11
C LYS A 141 -4.35 -15.05 13.62
N GLN A 142 -4.95 -13.99 14.11
CA GLN A 142 -5.24 -13.86 15.52
C GLN A 142 -6.28 -14.91 15.94
N LYS A 143 -5.87 -15.84 16.80
CA LYS A 143 -6.77 -16.85 17.36
C LYS A 143 -7.58 -16.23 18.50
N PRO A 144 -8.88 -16.59 18.63
CA PRO A 144 -9.67 -16.15 19.79
C PRO A 144 -9.05 -16.69 21.08
N ALA A 145 -9.25 -15.94 22.17
CA ALA A 145 -8.82 -16.38 23.49
C ALA A 145 -9.50 -17.73 23.84
N ARG A 146 -8.72 -18.65 24.37
CA ARG A 146 -9.22 -19.94 24.86
C ARG A 146 -9.00 -20.07 26.35
N LEU A 147 -9.91 -20.75 27.02
CA LEU A 147 -9.73 -21.15 28.39
C LEU A 147 -8.72 -22.31 28.45
N ILE A 148 -7.81 -22.25 29.42
CA ILE A 148 -6.88 -23.34 29.71
C ILE A 148 -7.29 -23.94 31.04
N ASP A 149 -7.65 -25.23 31.03
CA ASP A 149 -7.98 -25.94 32.24
C ASP A 149 -6.71 -26.28 33.04
N ILE A 150 -6.78 -26.08 34.33
CA ILE A 150 -5.69 -26.39 35.26
C ILE A 150 -5.94 -27.82 35.77
N SER A 151 -5.04 -28.71 35.43
CA SER A 151 -5.05 -30.08 35.94
C SER A 151 -4.39 -30.18 37.32
#